data_041e8dae289319f022330cea64d80bfd
#
_entry.id   041e8dae289319f022330cea64d80bfd
#
_cell.length_a   1.000
_cell.length_b   1.000
_cell.length_c   1.000
_cell.angle_alpha   90.00
_cell.angle_beta   90.00
_cell.angle_gamma   90.00
#
_symmetry.space_group_name_H-M   'P 1'
#
loop_
_entity.id
_entity.type
_entity.pdbx_description
1 polymer ?
#
loop_
_entity_poly.entity_id
_entity_poly.type
_entity_poly.pdbx_seq_one_letter_code
_entity_poly.pdbx_strand_id
1 'polypeptide(L)'
;MKRFLFYGLFILSITSCDKDKYEFPNANVNLFLYPENPEFSGLHIPEKWTYVNGGVNGILIYHNAIEGFIAYDRACTNDPLNSCEQIFIDIENLNTLSCNCCESQYFIFDGAIIQGPSVQALHRYRTYFDGVRLDIFN
;
A
#
# COMPACT_ATOMS: atom_id res chain seq x y z
N MET A 1 -24.38 32.03 60.11
CA MET A 1 -24.71 31.27 58.87
C MET A 1 -23.50 31.23 57.98
N LYS A 2 -22.75 30.10 58.01
CA LYS A 2 -21.53 29.93 57.17
C LYS A 2 -21.91 29.24 55.88
N ARG A 3 -21.81 29.94 54.72
CA ARG A 3 -22.01 29.38 53.40
C ARG A 3 -20.69 28.67 52.99
N PHE A 4 -20.70 27.35 52.92
CA PHE A 4 -19.64 26.53 52.33
C PHE A 4 -19.84 26.57 50.81
N LEU A 5 -18.90 27.21 50.09
CA LEU A 5 -18.79 27.12 48.64
C LEU A 5 -17.99 25.82 48.30
N PHE A 6 -18.70 24.82 47.78
CA PHE A 6 -18.04 23.64 47.19
C PHE A 6 -17.56 23.99 45.79
N TYR A 7 -16.26 24.24 45.63
CA TYR A 7 -15.62 24.25 44.32
C TYR A 7 -15.40 22.79 43.88
N GLY A 8 -16.27 22.31 43.00
CA GLY A 8 -16.08 21.03 42.32
C GLY A 8 -14.97 21.18 41.28
N LEU A 9 -13.79 20.58 41.57
CA LEU A 9 -12.70 20.49 40.63
C LEU A 9 -13.04 19.41 39.57
N PHE A 10 -13.51 19.87 38.41
CA PHE A 10 -13.78 18.99 37.26
C PHE A 10 -12.45 18.68 36.57
N ILE A 11 -11.90 17.51 36.92
CA ILE A 11 -10.68 16.97 36.26
C ILE A 11 -11.09 16.48 34.89
N LEU A 12 -10.78 17.26 33.86
CA LEU A 12 -10.89 16.83 32.46
C LEU A 12 -9.80 15.80 32.18
N SER A 13 -10.16 14.51 32.21
CA SER A 13 -9.27 13.42 31.74
C SER A 13 -9.17 13.50 30.23
N ILE A 14 -8.12 14.15 29.73
CA ILE A 14 -7.73 14.02 28.33
C ILE A 14 -7.15 12.62 28.13
N THR A 15 -7.99 11.69 27.68
CA THR A 15 -7.51 10.42 27.14
C THR A 15 -6.77 10.74 25.85
N SER A 16 -5.45 10.81 25.91
CA SER A 16 -4.58 10.81 24.75
C SER A 16 -4.84 9.49 24.01
N CYS A 17 -5.46 9.54 22.84
CA CYS A 17 -5.47 8.44 21.90
C CYS A 17 -4.05 8.37 21.33
N ASP A 18 -3.20 7.56 21.94
CA ASP A 18 -1.94 7.13 21.34
C ASP A 18 -2.34 6.21 20.19
N LYS A 19 -2.43 6.77 18.99
CA LYS A 19 -2.49 5.98 17.77
C LYS A 19 -1.09 5.42 17.63
N ASP A 20 -0.90 4.17 17.98
CA ASP A 20 0.29 3.42 17.58
C ASP A 20 0.51 3.71 16.11
N LYS A 21 1.57 4.48 15.83
CA LYS A 21 1.91 4.90 14.48
C LYS A 21 2.36 3.64 13.75
N TYR A 22 1.42 2.98 13.08
CA TYR A 22 1.73 1.84 12.25
C TYR A 22 2.74 2.29 11.20
N GLU A 23 3.93 1.72 11.24
CA GLU A 23 4.97 1.97 10.26
C GLU A 23 5.11 0.72 9.40
N PHE A 24 4.94 0.89 8.07
CA PHE A 24 5.14 -0.20 7.14
C PHE A 24 6.60 -0.67 7.20
N PRO A 25 6.90 -1.98 7.21
CA PRO A 25 8.25 -2.49 7.31
C PRO A 25 9.17 -1.87 6.26
N ASN A 26 10.34 -1.41 6.67
CA ASN A 26 11.30 -0.79 5.77
C ASN A 26 12.05 -1.88 4.99
N ALA A 27 11.73 -2.03 3.71
CA ALA A 27 12.50 -2.82 2.76
C ALA A 27 13.26 -1.87 1.84
N ASN A 28 14.58 -2.04 1.74
CA ASN A 28 15.38 -1.26 0.80
C ASN A 28 15.11 -1.74 -0.62
N VAL A 29 14.47 -0.89 -1.43
CA VAL A 29 14.17 -1.16 -2.83
C VAL A 29 14.97 -0.21 -3.71
N ASN A 30 15.75 -0.79 -4.61
CA ASN A 30 16.47 -0.09 -5.66
C ASN A 30 16.68 -1.10 -6.81
N LEU A 31 15.71 -1.20 -7.69
CA LEU A 31 15.71 -2.12 -8.80
C LEU A 31 15.33 -1.41 -10.10
N PHE A 32 15.70 -1.98 -11.21
CA PHE A 32 15.30 -1.50 -12.52
C PHE A 32 14.89 -2.65 -13.43
N LEU A 33 14.08 -2.34 -14.42
CA LEU A 33 13.66 -3.27 -15.46
C LEU A 33 13.39 -2.52 -16.78
N TYR A 34 13.26 -3.30 -17.84
CA TYR A 34 12.93 -2.80 -19.17
C TYR A 34 11.52 -3.31 -19.55
N PRO A 35 10.49 -2.45 -19.55
CA PRO A 35 9.10 -2.87 -19.78
C PRO A 35 8.85 -3.58 -21.10
N GLU A 36 9.72 -3.33 -22.10
CA GLU A 36 9.67 -3.98 -23.44
C GLU A 36 10.15 -5.42 -23.42
N ASN A 37 10.84 -5.86 -22.37
CA ASN A 37 11.34 -7.23 -22.31
C ASN A 37 10.18 -8.23 -22.29
N PRO A 38 10.26 -9.33 -23.09
CA PRO A 38 9.21 -10.36 -23.12
C PRO A 38 8.90 -11.00 -21.77
N GLU A 39 9.86 -11.01 -20.87
CA GLU A 39 9.74 -11.52 -19.50
C GLU A 39 8.67 -10.79 -18.69
N PHE A 40 8.38 -9.52 -18.99
CA PHE A 40 7.38 -8.71 -18.27
C PHE A 40 5.99 -8.71 -18.94
N SER A 41 5.72 -9.69 -19.80
CA SER A 41 4.38 -9.99 -20.35
C SER A 41 3.64 -8.78 -20.93
N GLY A 42 4.36 -7.88 -21.59
CA GLY A 42 3.78 -6.71 -22.23
C GLY A 42 3.49 -5.54 -21.30
N LEU A 43 4.26 -5.41 -20.22
CA LEU A 43 4.16 -4.28 -19.28
C LEU A 43 4.27 -2.91 -19.96
N HIS A 44 4.87 -2.82 -21.15
CA HIS A 44 4.88 -1.60 -21.97
C HIS A 44 3.49 -1.16 -22.46
N ILE A 45 2.52 -2.08 -22.46
CA ILE A 45 1.13 -1.79 -22.86
C ILE A 45 0.38 -1.24 -21.63
N PRO A 46 -0.34 -0.11 -21.75
CA PRO A 46 -1.18 0.38 -20.66
C PRO A 46 -2.18 -0.67 -20.15
N GLU A 47 -2.53 -0.57 -18.88
CA GLU A 47 -3.43 -1.47 -18.12
C GLU A 47 -2.87 -2.91 -17.95
N LYS A 48 -1.58 -3.10 -18.24
CA LYS A 48 -0.87 -4.36 -17.93
C LYS A 48 -0.08 -4.23 -16.64
N TRP A 49 0.20 -5.38 -16.06
CA TRP A 49 0.96 -5.48 -14.81
C TRP A 49 1.91 -6.66 -14.82
N THR A 50 2.84 -6.65 -13.91
CA THR A 50 3.73 -7.78 -13.62
C THR A 50 4.08 -7.82 -12.14
N TYR A 51 4.56 -8.97 -11.68
CA TYR A 51 5.12 -9.13 -10.35
C TYR A 51 6.63 -9.33 -10.45
N VAL A 52 7.36 -8.65 -9.59
CA VAL A 52 8.81 -8.82 -9.48
C VAL A 52 9.19 -9.06 -8.02
N ASN A 53 10.37 -9.66 -7.82
CA ASN A 53 10.93 -9.86 -6.49
C ASN A 53 11.43 -8.51 -5.94
N GLY A 54 11.27 -8.31 -4.64
CA GLY A 54 11.70 -7.11 -3.93
C GLY A 54 10.69 -6.69 -2.87
N GLY A 55 10.99 -5.60 -2.18
CA GLY A 55 10.13 -5.13 -1.11
C GLY A 55 10.02 -6.11 0.06
N VAL A 56 8.91 -6.03 0.79
CA VAL A 56 8.59 -6.92 1.92
C VAL A 56 8.06 -8.27 1.40
N ASN A 57 7.13 -8.25 0.45
CA ASN A 57 6.44 -9.47 -0.02
C ASN A 57 6.31 -9.54 -1.55
N GLY A 58 7.29 -8.99 -2.28
CA GLY A 58 7.25 -8.82 -3.73
C GLY A 58 6.69 -7.45 -4.12
N ILE A 59 6.83 -7.10 -5.38
CA ILE A 59 6.38 -5.82 -5.93
C ILE A 59 5.43 -6.08 -7.10
N LEU A 60 4.26 -5.45 -7.05
CA LEU A 60 3.34 -5.33 -8.18
C LEU A 60 3.69 -4.06 -8.95
N ILE A 61 3.94 -4.18 -10.25
CA ILE A 61 4.12 -3.05 -11.15
C ILE A 61 2.92 -3.03 -12.10
N TYR A 62 2.26 -1.88 -12.17
CA TYR A 62 1.11 -1.63 -13.01
C TYR A 62 1.38 -0.45 -13.94
N HIS A 63 1.08 -0.59 -15.23
CA HIS A 63 1.20 0.50 -16.20
C HIS A 63 -0.14 1.23 -16.32
N ASN A 64 -0.28 2.32 -15.60
CA ASN A 64 -1.43 3.21 -15.69
C ASN A 64 -1.34 4.07 -16.96
N ALA A 65 -2.41 4.19 -17.72
CA ALA A 65 -2.43 4.95 -18.97
C ALA A 65 -2.21 6.47 -18.80
N ILE A 66 -2.42 7.00 -17.59
CA ILE A 66 -2.35 8.43 -17.29
C ILE A 66 -1.09 8.77 -16.50
N GLU A 67 -0.83 8.02 -15.40
CA GLU A 67 0.29 8.30 -14.48
C GLU A 67 1.59 7.61 -14.89
N GLY A 68 1.55 6.67 -15.82
CA GLY A 68 2.67 5.81 -16.16
C GLY A 68 2.79 4.62 -15.18
N PHE A 69 4.00 4.25 -14.81
CA PHE A 69 4.21 3.07 -13.98
C PHE A 69 3.99 3.35 -12.50
N ILE A 70 3.20 2.49 -11.87
CA ILE A 70 2.93 2.49 -10.45
C ILE A 70 3.49 1.20 -9.86
N ALA A 71 4.15 1.28 -8.70
CA ALA A 71 4.73 0.13 -8.03
C ALA A 71 4.26 0.05 -6.57
N TYR A 72 3.65 -1.07 -6.19
CA TYR A 72 3.21 -1.35 -4.83
C TYR A 72 3.97 -2.53 -4.23
N ASP A 73 4.28 -2.45 -2.94
CA ASP A 73 4.63 -3.66 -2.20
C ASP A 73 3.41 -4.58 -2.14
N ARG A 74 3.63 -5.87 -2.33
CA ARG A 74 2.57 -6.87 -2.28
C ARG A 74 2.23 -7.33 -0.87
N ALA A 75 2.95 -6.84 0.15
CA ALA A 75 2.55 -7.06 1.53
C ALA A 75 1.24 -6.32 1.82
N CYS A 76 0.25 -7.05 2.34
CA CYS A 76 -0.99 -6.46 2.77
C CYS A 76 -0.75 -5.57 4.00
N THR A 77 -1.30 -4.36 3.99
CA THR A 77 -1.11 -3.40 5.08
C THR A 77 -1.86 -3.75 6.37
N ASN A 78 -2.65 -4.82 6.38
CA ASN A 78 -3.25 -5.35 7.60
C ASN A 78 -2.21 -6.03 8.51
N ASP A 79 -1.37 -6.91 7.93
CA ASP A 79 -0.23 -7.56 8.61
C ASP A 79 0.89 -7.84 7.61
N PRO A 80 1.73 -6.84 7.30
CA PRO A 80 2.69 -6.93 6.20
C PRO A 80 3.83 -7.94 6.42
N LEU A 81 4.05 -8.39 7.65
CA LEU A 81 5.06 -9.41 7.96
C LEU A 81 4.53 -10.85 7.84
N ASN A 82 3.22 -11.00 7.70
CA ASN A 82 2.61 -12.30 7.48
C ASN A 82 2.68 -12.67 6.00
N SER A 83 3.40 -13.71 5.65
CA SER A 83 3.59 -14.16 4.26
C SER A 83 2.29 -14.58 3.56
N CYS A 84 1.25 -14.94 4.30
CA CYS A 84 -0.07 -15.19 3.76
C CYS A 84 -0.76 -13.91 3.31
N GLU A 85 -0.51 -12.79 3.96
CA GLU A 85 -1.11 -11.49 3.65
C GLU A 85 -0.42 -10.81 2.45
N GLN A 86 -0.62 -11.39 1.27
CA GLN A 86 -0.09 -10.89 0.01
C GLN A 86 -1.24 -10.42 -0.89
N ILE A 87 -1.03 -9.29 -1.57
CA ILE A 87 -2.01 -8.74 -2.50
C ILE A 87 -1.85 -9.31 -3.91
N PHE A 88 -3.00 -9.48 -4.58
CA PHE A 88 -3.12 -9.93 -5.96
C PHE A 88 -4.11 -9.06 -6.72
N ILE A 89 -3.98 -9.01 -8.05
CA ILE A 89 -5.02 -8.43 -8.90
C ILE A 89 -6.23 -9.35 -8.89
N ASP A 90 -7.39 -8.77 -8.64
CA ASP A 90 -8.66 -9.47 -8.79
C ASP A 90 -8.94 -9.66 -10.28
N ILE A 91 -8.98 -10.92 -10.72
CA ILE A 91 -9.21 -11.26 -12.14
C ILE A 91 -10.63 -10.97 -12.62
N GLU A 92 -11.60 -10.86 -11.72
CA GLU A 92 -12.97 -10.50 -12.02
C GLU A 92 -13.17 -8.98 -12.08
N ASN A 93 -12.34 -8.25 -11.32
CA ASN A 93 -12.32 -6.80 -11.29
C ASN A 93 -10.88 -6.27 -11.31
N LEU A 94 -10.33 -6.09 -12.51
CA LEU A 94 -8.93 -5.71 -12.74
C LEU A 94 -8.54 -4.35 -12.15
N ASN A 95 -9.49 -3.55 -11.67
CA ASN A 95 -9.23 -2.30 -10.96
C ASN A 95 -9.05 -2.50 -9.45
N THR A 96 -9.19 -3.74 -8.97
CA THR A 96 -9.15 -4.08 -7.55
C THR A 96 -7.95 -5.00 -7.26
N LEU A 97 -7.28 -4.71 -6.17
CA LEU A 97 -6.26 -5.57 -5.57
C LEU A 97 -6.86 -6.19 -4.32
N SER A 98 -6.74 -7.49 -4.16
CA SER A 98 -7.30 -8.23 -3.03
C SER A 98 -6.21 -8.91 -2.22
N CYS A 99 -6.36 -8.91 -0.90
CA CYS A 99 -5.49 -9.66 0.01
C CYS A 99 -6.00 -11.10 0.17
N ASN A 100 -5.08 -12.05 0.09
CA ASN A 100 -5.42 -13.48 0.12
C ASN A 100 -5.97 -13.95 1.47
N CYS A 101 -5.50 -13.34 2.57
CA CYS A 101 -5.80 -13.81 3.93
C CYS A 101 -6.88 -13.01 4.64
N CYS A 102 -6.80 -11.69 4.58
CA CYS A 102 -7.73 -10.83 5.32
C CYS A 102 -8.86 -10.26 4.46
N GLU A 103 -8.88 -10.56 3.17
CA GLU A 103 -9.90 -10.10 2.21
C GLU A 103 -9.99 -8.57 2.07
N SER A 104 -8.99 -7.82 2.55
CA SER A 104 -8.90 -6.39 2.29
C SER A 104 -8.78 -6.12 0.80
N GLN A 105 -9.45 -5.07 0.34
CA GLN A 105 -9.44 -4.68 -1.06
C GLN A 105 -8.96 -3.25 -1.24
N TYR A 106 -8.25 -3.01 -2.34
CA TYR A 106 -7.63 -1.72 -2.65
C TYR A 106 -7.82 -1.35 -4.12
N PHE A 107 -7.88 -0.06 -4.43
CA PHE A 107 -7.83 0.41 -5.81
C PHE A 107 -6.41 0.28 -6.39
N ILE A 108 -6.32 -0.22 -7.61
CA ILE A 108 -5.04 -0.37 -8.31
C ILE A 108 -4.41 0.99 -8.66
N PHE A 109 -5.20 2.04 -8.85
CA PHE A 109 -4.75 3.34 -9.33
C PHE A 109 -4.00 4.16 -8.27
N ASP A 110 -4.40 4.07 -7.01
CA ASP A 110 -3.83 4.87 -5.92
C ASP A 110 -3.50 4.07 -4.66
N GLY A 111 -3.85 2.77 -4.63
CA GLY A 111 -3.67 1.91 -3.47
C GLY A 111 -4.64 2.17 -2.32
N ALA A 112 -5.66 3.01 -2.51
CA ALA A 112 -6.63 3.34 -1.48
C ALA A 112 -7.49 2.13 -1.09
N ILE A 113 -7.91 2.07 0.17
CA ILE A 113 -8.74 0.98 0.69
C ILE A 113 -10.15 1.09 0.12
N ILE A 114 -10.65 0.00 -0.46
CA ILE A 114 -12.04 -0.19 -0.83
C ILE A 114 -12.77 -0.89 0.32
N GLN A 115 -12.15 -1.94 0.88
CA GLN A 115 -12.71 -2.78 1.93
C GLN A 115 -11.61 -3.20 2.91
N GLY A 116 -11.91 -3.12 4.23
CA GLY A 116 -11.02 -3.59 5.30
C GLY A 116 -11.08 -5.10 5.51
N PRO A 117 -10.28 -5.61 6.47
CA PRO A 117 -9.89 -4.98 7.75
C PRO A 117 -8.70 -4.01 7.70
N SER A 118 -7.89 -3.98 6.65
CA SER A 118 -6.83 -2.97 6.54
C SER A 118 -7.34 -1.55 6.77
N VAL A 119 -6.53 -0.72 7.42
CA VAL A 119 -6.82 0.69 7.72
C VAL A 119 -5.86 1.66 7.05
N GLN A 120 -4.91 1.14 6.27
CA GLN A 120 -3.92 1.92 5.55
C GLN A 120 -3.89 1.53 4.07
N ALA A 121 -3.67 2.53 3.21
CA ALA A 121 -3.42 2.32 1.79
C ALA A 121 -2.16 1.47 1.56
N LEU A 122 -2.05 0.88 0.38
CA LEU A 122 -0.88 0.11 0.00
C LEU A 122 0.40 0.94 0.04
N HIS A 123 1.50 0.28 0.39
CA HIS A 123 2.81 0.92 0.32
C HIS A 123 3.24 1.07 -1.13
N ARG A 124 3.41 2.32 -1.59
CA ARG A 124 3.79 2.67 -2.95
C ARG A 124 5.26 3.09 -2.99
N TYR A 125 6.01 2.49 -3.92
CA TYR A 125 7.38 2.87 -4.24
C TYR A 125 7.41 4.01 -5.25
N ARG A 126 8.49 4.76 -5.28
CA ARG A 126 8.73 5.74 -6.33
C ARG A 126 9.12 5.03 -7.62
N THR A 127 8.67 5.58 -8.73
CA THR A 127 8.99 5.09 -10.06
C THR A 127 9.54 6.21 -10.91
N TYR A 128 10.52 5.89 -11.76
CA TYR A 128 11.03 6.80 -12.77
C TYR A 128 11.24 6.02 -14.06
N PHE A 129 10.65 6.48 -15.16
CA PHE A 129 10.77 5.87 -16.47
C PHE A 129 11.40 6.87 -17.45
N ASP A 130 12.53 6.51 -18.05
CA ASP A 130 13.27 7.37 -18.99
C ASP A 130 12.85 7.18 -20.45
N GLY A 131 11.83 6.36 -20.71
CA GLY A 131 11.38 5.95 -22.04
C GLY A 131 11.89 4.56 -22.46
N VAL A 132 12.85 4.00 -21.74
CA VAL A 132 13.44 2.68 -22.00
C VAL A 132 13.50 1.85 -20.72
N ARG A 133 14.05 2.43 -19.66
CA ARG A 133 14.27 1.79 -18.36
C ARG A 133 13.33 2.35 -17.31
N LEU A 134 12.74 1.47 -16.54
CA LEU A 134 11.94 1.78 -15.36
C LEU A 134 12.77 1.51 -14.11
N ASP A 135 13.02 2.55 -13.33
CA ASP A 135 13.63 2.48 -11.99
C ASP A 135 12.53 2.49 -10.92
N ILE A 136 12.69 1.65 -9.89
CA ILE A 136 11.78 1.54 -8.75
C ILE A 136 12.62 1.61 -7.47
N PHE A 137 12.27 2.54 -6.58
CA PHE A 137 13.07 2.82 -5.38
C PHE A 137 12.24 3.42 -4.25
N ASN A 138 12.80 3.43 -3.02
CA ASN A 138 12.22 4.10 -1.84
C ASN A 138 12.32 5.62 -1.95
#